data_a9913158561480823a5569548ef1347e
#
_entry.id   a9913158561480823a5569548ef1347e
#
_cell.length_a   1.000
_cell.length_b   1.000
_cell.length_c   1.000
_cell.angle_alpha   90.00
_cell.angle_beta   90.00
_cell.angle_gamma   90.00
#
_symmetry.space_group_name_H-M   'P 1'
#
loop_
_entity.id
_entity.type
_entity.pdbx_description
1 polymer ?
#
loop_
_entity_poly.entity_id
_entity_poly.type
_entity_poly.pdbx_seq_one_letter_code
_entity_poly.pdbx_strand_id
1 'polypeptide(L)'
;MNLIDSSLQNICNKIQITSEDREFKKFQHLVTVTNQAYLKIALKEFSNLKKHHSDIIITSNFNFLMKLYNKHLKEHQVMFLLLNIFETAIRSKAVVELSKQYSTENHDDWLHDESLTPNKLKSPLKEAIKKIKQDNEDIEDFDSFQIFDYIMLGQLKAIYTDFWSDLSHLFEEKTIHGHYLPKLGRNKMKTMLDEIRKARNDNAHHKPFHKTRRRRHQIIEDVELILTHIGFNLHDAINNIDPSHRIIKIKYI
;
A
#
# COMPACT_ATOMS: atom_id res chain seq x y z
N MET A 1 -20.92 -30.24 0.12
CA MET A 1 -20.78 -29.19 -0.94
C MET A 1 -19.37 -28.60 -0.80
N ASN A 2 -18.57 -28.71 -1.85
CA ASN A 2 -17.19 -28.16 -1.77
C ASN A 2 -17.22 -26.63 -1.92
N LEU A 3 -16.08 -25.97 -1.67
CA LEU A 3 -15.97 -24.51 -1.70
C LEU A 3 -16.31 -23.92 -3.09
N ILE A 4 -15.96 -24.64 -4.15
CA ILE A 4 -16.19 -24.24 -5.54
C ILE A 4 -17.69 -24.24 -5.83
N ASP A 5 -18.39 -25.31 -5.45
CA ASP A 5 -19.83 -25.44 -5.64
C ASP A 5 -20.60 -24.34 -4.91
N SER A 6 -20.21 -24.04 -3.66
CA SER A 6 -20.80 -22.97 -2.87
C SER A 6 -20.60 -21.59 -3.53
N SER A 7 -19.39 -21.33 -4.05
CA SER A 7 -19.09 -20.07 -4.74
C SER A 7 -19.85 -19.96 -6.06
N LEU A 8 -19.91 -21.02 -6.83
CA LEU A 8 -20.65 -21.06 -8.09
C LEU A 8 -22.15 -20.86 -7.85
N GLN A 9 -22.72 -21.54 -6.85
CA GLN A 9 -24.12 -21.38 -6.51
C GLN A 9 -24.46 -19.94 -6.06
N ASN A 10 -23.57 -19.30 -5.29
CA ASN A 10 -23.73 -17.90 -4.92
C ASN A 10 -23.72 -16.96 -6.14
N ILE A 11 -22.88 -17.24 -7.13
CA ILE A 11 -22.88 -16.52 -8.42
C ILE A 11 -24.22 -16.72 -9.12
N CYS A 12 -24.60 -17.95 -9.35
CA CYS A 12 -25.84 -18.31 -10.06
C CYS A 12 -27.06 -17.64 -9.43
N ASN A 13 -27.17 -17.69 -8.10
CA ASN A 13 -28.28 -17.08 -7.37
C ASN A 13 -28.30 -15.55 -7.53
N LYS A 14 -27.13 -14.88 -7.45
CA LYS A 14 -27.07 -13.42 -7.51
C LYS A 14 -27.26 -12.84 -8.90
N ILE A 15 -26.82 -13.53 -9.93
CA ILE A 15 -26.95 -13.07 -11.32
C ILE A 15 -28.11 -13.73 -12.04
N GLN A 16 -28.85 -14.65 -11.38
CA GLN A 16 -30.03 -15.33 -11.89
C GLN A 16 -29.76 -16.14 -13.18
N ILE A 17 -28.72 -17.00 -13.13
CA ILE A 17 -28.40 -17.95 -14.19
C ILE A 17 -28.64 -19.38 -13.70
N THR A 18 -28.93 -20.27 -14.62
CA THR A 18 -29.10 -21.72 -14.39
C THR A 18 -27.96 -22.51 -15.06
N SER A 19 -27.92 -23.83 -14.79
CA SER A 19 -26.94 -24.73 -15.43
C SER A 19 -27.13 -24.84 -16.96
N GLU A 20 -28.27 -24.46 -17.47
CA GLU A 20 -28.60 -24.46 -18.90
C GLU A 20 -28.15 -23.20 -19.62
N ASP A 21 -27.75 -22.18 -18.85
CA ASP A 21 -27.31 -20.89 -19.38
C ASP A 21 -25.99 -21.04 -20.15
N ARG A 22 -25.92 -20.38 -21.30
CA ARG A 22 -24.77 -20.38 -22.21
C ARG A 22 -23.47 -19.98 -21.55
N GLU A 23 -23.55 -19.14 -20.51
CA GLU A 23 -22.41 -18.61 -19.78
C GLU A 23 -22.01 -19.45 -18.55
N PHE A 24 -22.81 -20.45 -18.15
CA PHE A 24 -22.60 -21.25 -16.94
C PHE A 24 -21.19 -21.86 -16.85
N LYS A 25 -20.70 -22.46 -17.94
CA LYS A 25 -19.35 -23.04 -17.99
C LYS A 25 -18.25 -22.00 -17.76
N LYS A 26 -18.46 -20.76 -18.22
CA LYS A 26 -17.51 -19.66 -17.99
C LYS A 26 -17.46 -19.29 -16.52
N PHE A 27 -18.59 -19.23 -15.83
CA PHE A 27 -18.64 -18.99 -14.38
C PHE A 27 -18.03 -20.14 -13.58
N GLN A 28 -18.28 -21.37 -14.01
CA GLN A 28 -17.67 -22.55 -13.38
C GLN A 28 -16.14 -22.49 -13.45
N HIS A 29 -15.56 -22.13 -14.58
CA HIS A 29 -14.13 -21.91 -14.71
C HIS A 29 -13.65 -20.69 -13.91
N LEU A 30 -14.37 -19.57 -13.95
CA LEU A 30 -14.03 -18.34 -13.24
C LEU A 30 -13.79 -18.59 -11.74
N VAL A 31 -14.64 -19.38 -11.10
CA VAL A 31 -14.55 -19.66 -9.66
C VAL A 31 -13.24 -20.37 -9.29
N THR A 32 -12.65 -21.12 -10.21
CA THR A 32 -11.41 -21.89 -9.95
C THR A 32 -10.15 -21.06 -10.11
N VAL A 33 -10.18 -19.96 -10.86
CA VAL A 33 -8.97 -19.19 -11.25
C VAL A 33 -8.94 -17.77 -10.69
N THR A 34 -10.01 -17.30 -10.03
CA THR A 34 -10.11 -15.92 -9.55
C THR A 34 -9.93 -15.80 -8.03
N ASN A 35 -9.48 -14.64 -7.60
CA ASN A 35 -9.47 -14.33 -6.17
C ASN A 35 -10.90 -14.17 -5.65
N GLN A 36 -11.29 -15.06 -4.75
CA GLN A 36 -12.65 -15.16 -4.22
C GLN A 36 -13.11 -13.89 -3.46
N ALA A 37 -12.20 -13.16 -2.85
CA ALA A 37 -12.55 -11.95 -2.12
C ALA A 37 -12.97 -10.82 -3.08
N TYR A 38 -12.24 -10.64 -4.20
CA TYR A 38 -12.59 -9.67 -5.24
C TYR A 38 -13.85 -10.09 -5.99
N LEU A 39 -14.00 -11.39 -6.26
CA LEU A 39 -15.21 -11.92 -6.90
C LEU A 39 -16.47 -11.65 -6.07
N LYS A 40 -16.40 -11.84 -4.74
CA LYS A 40 -17.51 -11.53 -3.82
C LYS A 40 -17.92 -10.05 -3.85
N ILE A 41 -16.93 -9.14 -3.93
CA ILE A 41 -17.21 -7.70 -4.03
C ILE A 41 -17.83 -7.35 -5.37
N ALA A 42 -17.27 -7.85 -6.46
CA ALA A 42 -17.80 -7.64 -7.81
C ALA A 42 -19.25 -8.15 -7.92
N LEU A 43 -19.55 -9.32 -7.34
CA LEU A 43 -20.92 -9.86 -7.28
C LEU A 43 -21.87 -8.98 -6.47
N LYS A 44 -21.40 -8.42 -5.34
CA LYS A 44 -22.22 -7.49 -4.55
C LYS A 44 -22.50 -6.21 -5.32
N GLU A 45 -21.50 -5.66 -6.00
CA GLU A 45 -21.66 -4.47 -6.84
C GLU A 45 -22.59 -4.75 -8.02
N PHE A 46 -22.42 -5.89 -8.69
CA PHE A 46 -23.31 -6.35 -9.75
C PHE A 46 -24.78 -6.39 -9.30
N SER A 47 -25.05 -7.05 -8.16
CA SER A 47 -26.41 -7.18 -7.61
C SER A 47 -27.01 -5.81 -7.25
N ASN A 48 -26.20 -4.91 -6.70
CA ASN A 48 -26.65 -3.55 -6.35
C ASN A 48 -26.97 -2.74 -7.61
N LEU A 49 -26.12 -2.79 -8.63
CA LEU A 49 -26.36 -2.09 -9.90
C LEU A 49 -27.65 -2.59 -10.57
N LYS A 50 -27.83 -3.92 -10.64
CA LYS A 50 -29.04 -4.51 -11.23
C LYS A 50 -30.31 -4.13 -10.46
N LYS A 51 -30.22 -3.95 -9.12
CA LYS A 51 -31.36 -3.56 -8.28
C LYS A 51 -31.73 -2.07 -8.41
N HIS A 52 -30.75 -1.20 -8.54
CA HIS A 52 -30.95 0.26 -8.47
C HIS A 52 -30.96 0.94 -9.86
N HIS A 53 -30.57 0.23 -10.91
CA HIS A 53 -30.48 0.72 -12.28
C HIS A 53 -31.07 -0.33 -13.22
N SER A 54 -32.39 -0.46 -13.20
CA SER A 54 -33.13 -1.41 -14.05
C SER A 54 -33.04 -1.11 -15.55
N ASP A 55 -32.60 0.09 -15.90
CA ASP A 55 -32.36 0.59 -17.26
C ASP A 55 -31.04 0.10 -17.87
N ILE A 56 -30.14 -0.49 -17.08
CA ILE A 56 -28.87 -1.01 -17.61
C ILE A 56 -29.13 -2.28 -18.44
N ILE A 57 -28.87 -2.17 -19.73
CA ILE A 57 -28.90 -3.35 -20.63
C ILE A 57 -27.61 -4.14 -20.46
N ILE A 58 -27.69 -5.31 -19.85
CA ILE A 58 -26.57 -6.25 -19.70
C ILE A 58 -26.70 -7.31 -20.78
N THR A 59 -25.89 -7.21 -21.83
CA THR A 59 -25.86 -8.18 -22.94
C THR A 59 -25.18 -9.51 -22.57
N SER A 60 -24.25 -9.48 -21.59
CA SER A 60 -23.54 -10.66 -21.06
C SER A 60 -23.27 -10.44 -19.58
N ASN A 61 -23.86 -11.28 -18.74
CA ASN A 61 -23.65 -11.26 -17.29
C ASN A 61 -22.18 -11.56 -16.94
N PHE A 62 -21.57 -12.49 -17.67
CA PHE A 62 -20.15 -12.83 -17.48
C PHE A 62 -19.24 -11.64 -17.76
N ASN A 63 -19.37 -11.01 -18.91
CA ASN A 63 -18.52 -9.87 -19.30
C ASN A 63 -18.71 -8.69 -18.34
N PHE A 64 -19.94 -8.45 -17.89
CA PHE A 64 -20.21 -7.37 -16.94
C PHE A 64 -19.59 -7.65 -15.56
N LEU A 65 -19.72 -8.89 -15.04
CA LEU A 65 -19.06 -9.30 -13.81
C LEU A 65 -17.54 -9.18 -13.90
N MET A 66 -16.96 -9.60 -15.04
CA MET A 66 -15.51 -9.48 -15.27
C MET A 66 -15.03 -8.02 -15.31
N LYS A 67 -15.83 -7.11 -15.88
CA LYS A 67 -15.51 -5.66 -15.81
C LYS A 67 -15.45 -5.17 -14.36
N LEU A 68 -16.40 -5.57 -13.52
CA LEU A 68 -16.39 -5.19 -12.09
C LEU A 68 -15.24 -5.85 -11.33
N TYR A 69 -14.97 -7.13 -11.58
CA TYR A 69 -13.83 -7.83 -10.99
C TYR A 69 -12.50 -7.16 -11.35
N ASN A 70 -12.29 -6.88 -12.64
CA ASN A 70 -11.07 -6.23 -13.12
C ASN A 70 -10.92 -4.79 -12.59
N LYS A 71 -12.02 -4.06 -12.41
CA LYS A 71 -11.99 -2.75 -11.75
C LYS A 71 -11.40 -2.85 -10.34
N HIS A 72 -11.87 -3.79 -9.52
CA HIS A 72 -11.34 -3.97 -8.17
C HIS A 72 -9.90 -4.46 -8.16
N LEU A 73 -9.51 -5.30 -9.11
CA LEU A 73 -8.13 -5.75 -9.26
C LEU A 73 -7.19 -4.58 -9.63
N LYS A 74 -7.61 -3.71 -10.55
CA LYS A 74 -6.86 -2.49 -10.89
C LYS A 74 -6.73 -1.54 -9.69
N GLU A 75 -7.80 -1.33 -8.93
CA GLU A 75 -7.76 -0.54 -7.70
C GLU A 75 -6.73 -1.09 -6.71
N HIS A 76 -6.66 -2.42 -6.58
CA HIS A 76 -5.66 -3.08 -5.74
C HIS A 76 -4.23 -2.83 -6.24
N GLN A 77 -3.98 -2.98 -7.53
CA GLN A 77 -2.66 -2.78 -8.14
C GLN A 77 -2.14 -1.34 -7.95
N VAL A 78 -3.02 -0.36 -8.15
CA VAL A 78 -2.68 1.06 -7.95
C VAL A 78 -2.33 1.34 -6.48
N MET A 79 -3.12 0.79 -5.55
CA MET A 79 -2.83 0.95 -4.13
C MET A 79 -1.53 0.24 -3.71
N PHE A 80 -1.22 -0.91 -4.29
CA PHE A 80 0.04 -1.60 -4.05
C PHE A 80 1.22 -0.73 -4.47
N LEU A 81 1.15 -0.14 -5.66
CA LEU A 81 2.17 0.76 -6.16
C LEU A 81 2.35 2.00 -5.27
N LEU A 82 1.25 2.65 -4.89
CA LEU A 82 1.28 3.82 -3.99
C LEU A 82 1.95 3.49 -2.65
N LEU A 83 1.59 2.36 -2.05
CA LEU A 83 2.12 1.94 -0.75
C LEU A 83 3.59 1.53 -0.84
N ASN A 84 4.05 0.96 -1.97
CA ASN A 84 5.45 0.70 -2.22
C ASN A 84 6.26 2.00 -2.37
N ILE A 85 5.78 2.95 -3.17
CA ILE A 85 6.39 4.27 -3.31
C ILE A 85 6.53 4.92 -1.92
N PHE A 86 5.46 4.90 -1.14
CA PHE A 86 5.45 5.44 0.22
C PHE A 86 6.51 4.77 1.10
N GLU A 87 6.52 3.43 1.18
CA GLU A 87 7.45 2.67 2.02
C GLU A 87 8.90 2.96 1.66
N THR A 88 9.21 2.99 0.36
CA THR A 88 10.56 3.31 -0.14
C THR A 88 10.96 4.75 0.20
N ALA A 89 10.08 5.72 -0.03
CA ALA A 89 10.40 7.13 0.21
C ALA A 89 10.63 7.43 1.70
N ILE A 90 9.79 6.95 2.61
CA ILE A 90 9.98 7.17 4.05
C ILE A 90 11.21 6.41 4.57
N ARG A 91 11.54 5.24 4.01
CA ARG A 91 12.74 4.47 4.35
C ARG A 91 14.00 5.25 3.98
N SER A 92 14.11 5.68 2.74
CA SER A 92 15.25 6.47 2.25
C SER A 92 15.40 7.78 3.03
N LYS A 93 14.28 8.45 3.33
CA LYS A 93 14.33 9.70 4.11
C LYS A 93 14.80 9.45 5.55
N ALA A 94 14.36 8.38 6.20
CA ALA A 94 14.82 8.01 7.53
C ALA A 94 16.33 7.77 7.57
N VAL A 95 16.87 7.01 6.60
CA VAL A 95 18.31 6.78 6.45
C VAL A 95 19.06 8.09 6.41
N VAL A 96 18.69 8.97 5.46
CA VAL A 96 19.40 10.25 5.25
C VAL A 96 19.39 11.12 6.51
N GLU A 97 18.26 11.22 7.20
CA GLU A 97 18.17 12.10 8.38
C GLU A 97 18.89 11.50 9.60
N LEU A 98 18.81 10.17 9.79
CA LEU A 98 19.53 9.51 10.87
C LEU A 98 21.04 9.51 10.63
N SER A 99 21.49 9.31 9.38
CA SER A 99 22.92 9.43 9.05
C SER A 99 23.44 10.82 9.34
N LYS A 100 22.72 11.89 8.97
CA LYS A 100 23.11 13.27 9.32
C LYS A 100 23.25 13.50 10.83
N GLN A 101 22.44 12.80 11.63
CA GLN A 101 22.40 12.98 13.07
C GLN A 101 23.47 12.17 13.80
N TYR A 102 23.77 10.96 13.33
CA TYR A 102 24.58 9.99 14.07
C TYR A 102 25.93 9.66 13.43
N SER A 103 26.14 9.97 12.15
CA SER A 103 27.45 9.81 11.50
C SER A 103 28.45 10.83 12.01
N THR A 104 29.72 10.46 12.04
CA THR A 104 30.83 11.34 12.43
C THR A 104 31.74 11.65 11.24
N GLU A 105 32.47 10.67 10.72
CA GLU A 105 33.41 10.83 9.61
C GLU A 105 32.86 10.35 8.27
N ASN A 106 32.12 9.25 8.29
CA ASN A 106 31.51 8.64 7.10
C ASN A 106 30.01 8.46 7.28
N HIS A 107 29.26 8.55 6.20
CA HIS A 107 27.78 8.43 6.23
C HIS A 107 27.23 7.16 6.85
N ASP A 108 28.03 6.08 6.92
CA ASP A 108 27.60 4.75 7.37
C ASP A 108 28.30 4.30 8.65
N ASP A 109 29.24 5.09 9.23
CA ASP A 109 30.00 4.72 10.42
C ASP A 109 29.11 4.40 11.63
N TRP A 110 28.00 5.10 11.79
CA TRP A 110 27.03 4.87 12.87
C TRP A 110 26.33 3.49 12.82
N LEU A 111 26.38 2.81 11.68
CA LEU A 111 25.82 1.46 11.51
C LEU A 111 26.82 0.38 11.89
N HIS A 112 28.11 0.65 11.71
CA HIS A 112 29.19 -0.30 11.93
C HIS A 112 29.80 -0.14 13.32
N ASP A 113 29.74 1.06 13.90
CA ASP A 113 30.19 1.32 15.29
C ASP A 113 29.01 1.26 16.26
N GLU A 114 28.96 0.21 17.09
CA GLU A 114 27.92 0.03 18.11
C GLU A 114 27.87 1.18 19.12
N SER A 115 28.94 1.96 19.30
CA SER A 115 28.98 3.12 20.20
C SER A 115 28.19 4.30 19.63
N LEU A 116 28.17 4.46 18.31
CA LEU A 116 27.41 5.51 17.59
C LEU A 116 25.97 5.10 17.33
N THR A 117 25.71 3.79 17.22
CA THR A 117 24.36 3.28 16.94
C THR A 117 23.42 3.53 18.12
N PRO A 118 22.30 4.25 17.90
CA PRO A 118 21.28 4.43 18.94
C PRO A 118 20.72 3.10 19.44
N ASN A 119 20.58 2.93 20.76
CA ASN A 119 20.15 1.67 21.37
C ASN A 119 18.85 1.10 20.79
N LYS A 120 17.90 1.96 20.43
CA LYS A 120 16.62 1.55 19.85
C LYS A 120 16.72 1.01 18.42
N LEU A 121 17.80 1.32 17.70
CA LEU A 121 18.06 0.83 16.36
C LEU A 121 18.91 -0.45 16.34
N LYS A 122 19.65 -0.76 17.40
CA LYS A 122 20.55 -1.92 17.43
C LYS A 122 19.84 -3.23 17.06
N SER A 123 18.66 -3.50 17.63
CA SER A 123 17.93 -4.73 17.34
C SER A 123 17.38 -4.79 15.90
N PRO A 124 16.67 -3.76 15.38
CA PRO A 124 16.22 -3.73 13.98
C PRO A 124 17.38 -3.87 12.98
N LEU A 125 18.50 -3.18 13.20
CA LEU A 125 19.65 -3.24 12.31
C LEU A 125 20.32 -4.62 12.32
N LYS A 126 20.53 -5.24 13.49
CA LYS A 126 21.07 -6.60 13.60
C LYS A 126 20.19 -7.63 12.87
N GLU A 127 18.86 -7.47 12.96
CA GLU A 127 17.92 -8.32 12.23
C GLU A 127 18.00 -8.12 10.72
N ALA A 128 18.09 -6.87 10.26
CA ALA A 128 18.25 -6.52 8.85
C ALA A 128 19.55 -7.09 8.28
N ILE A 129 20.69 -6.85 8.94
CA ILE A 129 22.01 -7.37 8.54
C ILE A 129 22.00 -8.91 8.49
N LYS A 130 21.37 -9.57 9.47
CA LYS A 130 21.23 -11.03 9.44
C LYS A 130 20.49 -11.51 8.20
N LYS A 131 19.42 -10.84 7.79
CA LYS A 131 18.65 -11.19 6.58
C LYS A 131 19.46 -10.95 5.32
N ILE A 132 20.18 -9.82 5.22
CA ILE A 132 21.06 -9.54 4.08
C ILE A 132 22.06 -10.68 3.89
N LYS A 133 22.73 -11.09 4.97
CA LYS A 133 23.71 -12.19 4.94
C LYS A 133 23.09 -13.56 4.59
N GLN A 134 21.81 -13.75 4.87
CA GLN A 134 21.07 -14.95 4.43
C GLN A 134 20.73 -14.94 2.95
N ASP A 135 20.42 -13.74 2.41
CA ASP A 135 20.02 -13.59 1.01
C ASP A 135 21.23 -13.42 0.07
N ASN A 136 22.38 -12.95 0.60
CA ASN A 136 23.59 -12.62 -0.17
C ASN A 136 24.84 -13.04 0.62
N GLU A 137 25.24 -14.30 0.47
CA GLU A 137 26.38 -14.90 1.22
C GLU A 137 27.74 -14.22 0.95
N ASP A 138 27.89 -13.57 -0.23
CA ASP A 138 29.16 -13.01 -0.70
C ASP A 138 29.35 -11.51 -0.36
N ILE A 139 28.38 -10.84 0.28
CA ILE A 139 28.51 -9.42 0.59
C ILE A 139 29.02 -9.26 2.02
N GLU A 140 30.22 -8.70 2.15
CA GLU A 140 30.84 -8.40 3.45
C GLU A 140 30.53 -6.98 3.94
N ASP A 141 30.32 -6.03 3.03
CA ASP A 141 30.12 -4.61 3.32
C ASP A 141 28.73 -4.13 2.86
N PHE A 142 27.98 -3.50 3.76
CA PHE A 142 26.63 -2.99 3.49
C PHE A 142 26.57 -1.51 3.79
N ASP A 143 26.01 -0.73 2.85
CA ASP A 143 25.67 0.65 3.10
C ASP A 143 24.34 0.78 3.88
N SER A 144 24.07 1.99 4.36
CA SER A 144 22.87 2.28 5.15
C SER A 144 21.57 2.07 4.37
N PHE A 145 21.55 2.34 3.07
CA PHE A 145 20.38 2.11 2.24
C PHE A 145 20.08 0.63 2.08
N GLN A 146 21.10 -0.21 1.82
CA GLN A 146 20.97 -1.65 1.73
C GLN A 146 20.44 -2.26 3.04
N ILE A 147 20.95 -1.82 4.19
CA ILE A 147 20.45 -2.30 5.49
C ILE A 147 18.99 -1.87 5.70
N PHE A 148 18.64 -0.63 5.39
CA PHE A 148 17.28 -0.14 5.57
C PHE A 148 16.27 -0.74 4.60
N ASP A 149 16.69 -1.29 3.45
CA ASP A 149 15.80 -2.03 2.55
C ASP A 149 15.18 -3.26 3.22
N TYR A 150 15.84 -3.82 4.24
CA TYR A 150 15.34 -4.92 5.06
C TYR A 150 14.54 -4.47 6.29
N ILE A 151 14.46 -3.17 6.56
CA ILE A 151 13.62 -2.62 7.65
C ILE A 151 12.16 -2.62 7.20
N MET A 152 11.33 -3.38 7.91
CA MET A 152 9.90 -3.49 7.60
C MET A 152 9.13 -2.21 8.00
N LEU A 153 7.99 -1.96 7.36
CA LEU A 153 7.14 -0.78 7.63
C LEU A 153 6.74 -0.64 9.11
N GLY A 154 6.61 -1.75 9.84
CA GLY A 154 6.37 -1.72 11.29
C GLY A 154 7.54 -1.15 12.08
N GLN A 155 8.76 -1.47 11.69
CA GLN A 155 10.00 -0.94 12.28
C GLN A 155 10.22 0.51 11.84
N LEU A 156 9.94 0.87 10.59
CA LEU A 156 9.95 2.27 10.12
C LEU A 156 8.99 3.15 10.94
N LYS A 157 7.79 2.66 11.23
CA LYS A 157 6.87 3.36 12.14
C LYS A 157 7.50 3.60 13.51
N ALA A 158 8.16 2.58 14.10
CA ALA A 158 8.85 2.73 15.37
C ALA A 158 9.96 3.79 15.28
N ILE A 159 10.75 3.78 14.21
CA ILE A 159 11.80 4.77 13.93
C ILE A 159 11.19 6.19 13.93
N TYR A 160 10.16 6.45 13.12
CA TYR A 160 9.52 7.76 13.04
C TYR A 160 8.86 8.22 14.35
N THR A 161 8.50 7.30 15.24
CA THR A 161 7.90 7.65 16.54
C THR A 161 8.93 7.74 17.66
N ASP A 162 9.95 6.89 17.67
CA ASP A 162 10.92 6.82 18.74
C ASP A 162 12.08 7.83 18.59
N PHE A 163 12.35 8.20 17.35
CA PHE A 163 13.29 9.27 16.97
C PHE A 163 12.56 10.54 16.55
N TRP A 164 11.40 10.80 17.15
CA TRP A 164 10.60 11.97 16.82
C TRP A 164 11.34 13.28 17.04
N SER A 165 12.19 13.40 18.08
CA SER A 165 13.04 14.58 18.32
C SER A 165 13.92 14.92 17.11
N ASP A 166 14.48 13.89 16.47
CA ASP A 166 15.43 14.02 15.38
C ASP A 166 14.75 14.23 14.03
N LEU A 167 13.53 13.69 13.88
CA LEU A 167 12.76 13.68 12.63
C LEU A 167 11.62 14.71 12.58
N SER A 168 11.27 15.35 13.71
CA SER A 168 10.10 16.25 13.79
C SER A 168 10.19 17.46 12.88
N HIS A 169 11.40 17.95 12.60
CA HIS A 169 11.66 19.09 11.71
C HIS A 169 11.12 18.84 10.27
N LEU A 170 11.06 17.58 9.85
CA LEU A 170 10.46 17.21 8.56
C LEU A 170 8.97 17.54 8.48
N PHE A 171 8.28 17.54 9.62
CA PHE A 171 6.83 17.62 9.77
C PHE A 171 6.32 18.94 10.32
N GLU A 172 7.18 19.96 10.37
CA GLU A 172 6.76 21.32 10.69
C GLU A 172 5.86 21.89 9.61
N GLU A 173 5.06 22.90 9.99
CA GLU A 173 4.22 23.61 9.02
C GLU A 173 5.05 24.28 7.94
N LYS A 174 4.59 24.19 6.71
CA LYS A 174 5.28 24.81 5.57
C LYS A 174 4.33 24.97 4.38
N THR A 175 4.76 25.78 3.42
CA THR A 175 4.06 25.92 2.14
C THR A 175 4.93 25.32 1.03
N ILE A 176 4.38 24.37 0.26
CA ILE A 176 5.04 23.72 -0.88
C ILE A 176 4.14 23.91 -2.10
N HIS A 177 4.67 24.45 -3.19
CA HIS A 177 3.94 24.72 -4.43
C HIS A 177 2.61 25.48 -4.22
N GLY A 178 2.58 26.43 -3.26
CA GLY A 178 1.38 27.20 -2.93
C GLY A 178 0.36 26.47 -2.04
N HIS A 179 0.59 25.24 -1.66
CA HIS A 179 -0.25 24.47 -0.74
C HIS A 179 0.29 24.52 0.69
N TYR A 180 -0.57 24.93 1.62
CA TYR A 180 -0.23 24.92 3.05
C TYR A 180 -0.29 23.49 3.61
N LEU A 181 0.82 23.06 4.21
CA LEU A 181 0.95 21.80 4.93
C LEU A 181 0.90 22.09 6.43
N PRO A 182 -0.11 21.59 7.14
CA PRO A 182 -0.18 21.79 8.59
C PRO A 182 0.89 20.96 9.30
N LYS A 183 1.37 21.46 10.44
CA LYS A 183 2.27 20.69 11.31
C LYS A 183 1.67 19.33 11.68
N LEU A 184 2.47 18.27 11.54
CA LEU A 184 2.11 16.94 12.02
C LEU A 184 2.75 16.67 13.38
N GLY A 185 1.94 16.43 14.40
CA GLY A 185 2.42 16.00 15.70
C GLY A 185 2.71 14.50 15.75
N ARG A 186 3.57 14.07 16.70
CA ARG A 186 3.98 12.66 16.89
C ARG A 186 2.81 11.68 16.93
N ASN A 187 1.77 11.99 17.69
CA ASN A 187 0.62 11.09 17.84
C ASN A 187 -0.19 10.95 16.54
N LYS A 188 -0.36 12.05 15.80
CA LYS A 188 -1.03 12.04 14.50
C LYS A 188 -0.21 11.21 13.50
N MET A 189 1.10 11.44 13.42
CA MET A 189 2.02 10.66 12.57
C MET A 189 1.96 9.17 12.89
N LYS A 190 2.01 8.80 14.19
CA LYS A 190 1.87 7.40 14.64
C LYS A 190 0.57 6.77 14.16
N THR A 191 -0.55 7.48 14.29
CA THR A 191 -1.87 6.98 13.88
C THR A 191 -1.93 6.79 12.36
N MET A 192 -1.45 7.76 11.57
CA MET A 192 -1.41 7.67 10.12
C MET A 192 -0.56 6.48 9.66
N LEU A 193 0.65 6.32 10.21
CA LEU A 193 1.53 5.19 9.89
C LEU A 193 0.92 3.83 10.28
N ASP A 194 0.15 3.75 11.38
CA ASP A 194 -0.56 2.53 11.75
C ASP A 194 -1.65 2.15 10.74
N GLU A 195 -2.42 3.12 10.28
CA GLU A 195 -3.46 2.87 9.28
C GLU A 195 -2.87 2.53 7.90
N ILE A 196 -1.80 3.22 7.48
CA ILE A 196 -1.07 2.92 6.25
C ILE A 196 -0.46 1.50 6.32
N ARG A 197 0.15 1.12 7.45
CA ARG A 197 0.71 -0.21 7.66
C ARG A 197 -0.36 -1.31 7.57
N LYS A 198 -1.52 -1.10 8.19
CA LYS A 198 -2.66 -2.04 8.07
C LYS A 198 -3.11 -2.17 6.62
N ALA A 199 -3.22 -1.05 5.91
CA ALA A 199 -3.59 -1.04 4.51
C ALA A 199 -2.57 -1.77 3.63
N ARG A 200 -1.27 -1.54 3.86
CA ARG A 200 -0.18 -2.22 3.15
C ARG A 200 -0.22 -3.73 3.39
N ASN A 201 -0.43 -4.16 4.63
CA ASN A 201 -0.51 -5.58 4.96
C ASN A 201 -1.74 -6.24 4.31
N ASP A 202 -2.91 -5.60 4.36
CA ASP A 202 -4.11 -6.11 3.68
C ASP A 202 -3.88 -6.20 2.18
N ASN A 203 -3.22 -5.21 1.58
CA ASN A 203 -2.90 -5.19 0.17
C ASN A 203 -1.89 -6.29 -0.19
N ALA A 204 -0.79 -6.45 0.55
CA ALA A 204 0.21 -7.50 0.33
C ALA A 204 -0.38 -8.93 0.45
N HIS A 205 -1.41 -9.11 1.26
CA HIS A 205 -2.14 -10.37 1.39
C HIS A 205 -3.30 -10.51 0.39
N HIS A 206 -3.33 -9.70 -0.67
CA HIS A 206 -4.40 -9.70 -1.69
C HIS A 206 -5.81 -9.59 -1.09
N LYS A 207 -5.94 -8.95 0.08
CA LYS A 207 -7.24 -8.63 0.63
C LYS A 207 -7.77 -7.38 -0.06
N PRO A 208 -9.06 -7.34 -0.40
CA PRO A 208 -9.67 -6.17 -1.01
C PRO A 208 -9.43 -4.93 -0.16
N PHE A 209 -8.87 -3.91 -0.80
CA PHE A 209 -8.51 -2.68 -0.12
C PHE A 209 -9.77 -1.97 0.36
N HIS A 210 -9.98 -2.06 1.65
CA HIS A 210 -11.04 -1.45 2.44
C HIS A 210 -12.48 -1.47 1.93
N LYS A 211 -13.30 -1.88 2.84
CA LYS A 211 -14.76 -1.98 2.72
C LYS A 211 -15.45 -0.64 2.42
N THR A 212 -14.79 0.52 2.63
CA THR A 212 -15.39 1.83 2.42
C THR A 212 -14.51 2.75 1.60
N ARG A 213 -15.12 3.46 0.63
CA ARG A 213 -14.49 4.49 -0.19
C ARG A 213 -13.82 5.57 0.67
N ARG A 214 -14.48 5.99 1.78
CA ARG A 214 -13.97 7.02 2.70
C ARG A 214 -12.60 6.66 3.29
N ARG A 215 -12.43 5.42 3.78
CA ARG A 215 -11.16 4.99 4.39
C ARG A 215 -10.03 4.90 3.35
N ARG A 216 -10.35 4.48 2.14
CA ARG A 216 -9.40 4.46 1.03
C ARG A 216 -8.90 5.88 0.70
N HIS A 217 -9.80 6.86 0.58
CA HIS A 217 -9.41 8.26 0.38
C HIS A 217 -8.54 8.78 1.51
N GLN A 218 -8.90 8.51 2.77
CA GLN A 218 -8.11 8.94 3.92
C GLN A 218 -6.67 8.40 3.87
N ILE A 219 -6.46 7.13 3.51
CA ILE A 219 -5.12 6.57 3.41
C ILE A 219 -4.33 7.22 2.26
N ILE A 220 -4.97 7.49 1.13
CA ILE A 220 -4.31 8.20 0.02
C ILE A 220 -3.90 9.60 0.46
N GLU A 221 -4.79 10.34 1.13
CA GLU A 221 -4.51 11.68 1.67
C GLU A 221 -3.38 11.65 2.72
N ASP A 222 -3.39 10.66 3.61
CA ASP A 222 -2.35 10.50 4.63
C ASP A 222 -0.98 10.19 4.01
N VAL A 223 -0.94 9.30 3.01
CA VAL A 223 0.28 8.98 2.25
C VAL A 223 0.80 10.22 1.53
N GLU A 224 -0.06 10.92 0.79
CA GLU A 224 0.30 12.13 0.06
C GLU A 224 0.84 13.22 1.00
N LEU A 225 0.15 13.45 2.12
CA LEU A 225 0.56 14.45 3.10
C LEU A 225 1.95 14.17 3.69
N ILE A 226 2.22 12.91 4.09
CA ILE A 226 3.53 12.52 4.61
C ILE A 226 4.61 12.64 3.54
N LEU A 227 4.35 12.15 2.31
CA LEU A 227 5.30 12.23 1.20
C LEU A 227 5.66 13.69 0.87
N THR A 228 4.65 14.57 0.82
CA THR A 228 4.88 16.00 0.57
C THR A 228 5.71 16.64 1.69
N HIS A 229 5.46 16.27 2.96
CA HIS A 229 6.25 16.74 4.09
C HIS A 229 7.74 16.35 3.99
N ILE A 230 8.05 15.16 3.52
CA ILE A 230 9.45 14.72 3.34
C ILE A 230 10.08 15.21 2.03
N GLY A 231 9.36 16.01 1.24
CA GLY A 231 9.84 16.58 -0.01
C GLY A 231 9.76 15.64 -1.21
N PHE A 232 8.95 14.59 -1.14
CA PHE A 232 8.76 13.65 -2.25
C PHE A 232 7.59 14.11 -3.14
N ASN A 233 7.85 14.28 -4.43
CA ASN A 233 6.81 14.63 -5.40
C ASN A 233 6.10 13.38 -5.93
N LEU A 234 4.97 13.07 -5.33
CA LEU A 234 4.15 11.92 -5.73
C LEU A 234 3.58 12.08 -7.14
N HIS A 235 3.29 13.31 -7.57
CA HIS A 235 2.79 13.58 -8.91
C HIS A 235 3.79 13.17 -9.99
N ASP A 236 5.05 13.55 -9.85
CA ASP A 236 6.10 13.18 -10.82
C ASP A 236 6.32 11.67 -10.86
N ALA A 237 6.23 11.01 -9.70
CA ALA A 237 6.36 9.56 -9.62
C ALA A 237 5.22 8.81 -10.33
N ILE A 238 4.00 9.37 -10.32
CA ILE A 238 2.80 8.71 -10.89
C ILE A 238 2.51 9.13 -12.32
N ASN A 239 2.92 10.34 -12.75
CA ASN A 239 2.62 10.86 -14.10
C ASN A 239 3.18 10.01 -15.25
N ASN A 240 4.21 9.23 -14.99
CA ASN A 240 4.78 8.29 -15.95
C ASN A 240 4.10 6.91 -15.94
N ILE A 241 3.10 6.73 -15.07
CA ILE A 241 2.29 5.52 -15.02
C ILE A 241 1.09 5.72 -15.95
N ASP A 242 0.71 4.67 -16.67
CA ASP A 242 -0.40 4.67 -17.62
C ASP A 242 -1.58 5.53 -17.16
N PRO A 243 -2.03 6.53 -17.95
CA PRO A 243 -3.15 7.41 -17.61
C PRO A 243 -4.46 6.70 -17.24
N SER A 244 -4.63 5.44 -17.65
CA SER A 244 -5.77 4.61 -17.26
C SER A 244 -5.84 4.31 -15.75
N HIS A 245 -4.78 4.60 -15.01
CA HIS A 245 -4.65 4.36 -13.57
C HIS A 245 -4.97 5.58 -12.70
N ARG A 246 -5.62 6.62 -13.21
CA ARG A 246 -6.02 7.83 -12.46
C ARG A 246 -7.06 7.58 -11.35
N ILE A 247 -6.84 6.54 -10.55
CA ILE A 247 -7.62 6.30 -9.32
C ILE A 247 -7.13 7.18 -8.18
N ILE A 248 -5.88 7.63 -8.26
CA ILE A 248 -5.26 8.50 -7.27
C ILE A 248 -5.48 9.96 -7.71
N LYS A 249 -6.30 10.68 -6.94
CA LYS A 249 -6.39 12.13 -7.04
C LYS A 249 -5.34 12.71 -6.13
N ILE A 250 -4.29 13.27 -6.73
CA ILE A 250 -3.22 13.94 -6.00
C ILE A 250 -3.70 15.34 -5.65
N LYS A 251 -3.56 15.71 -4.38
CA LYS A 251 -4.09 16.96 -3.83
C LYS A 251 -3.05 18.07 -3.75
N TYR A 252 -1.81 17.69 -3.55
CA TYR A 252 -0.69 18.62 -3.33
C TYR A 252 0.26 18.65 -4.54
N ILE A 253 -0.23 19.20 -5.65
CA ILE A 253 0.56 19.37 -6.89
C ILE A 253 0.94 20.83 -7.06
#